data_4c7318d08131db02807d9b2eedaab07c
#
_entry.id   4c7318d08131db02807d9b2eedaab07c
#
_cell.length_a   1.000
_cell.length_b   1.000
_cell.length_c   1.000
_cell.angle_alpha   90.00
_cell.angle_beta   90.00
_cell.angle_gamma   90.00
#
_symmetry.space_group_name_H-M   'P 1'
#
loop_
_entity.id
_entity.type
_entity.pdbx_description
1 polymer ?
#
loop_
_entity_poly.entity_id
_entity_poly.type
_entity_poly.pdbx_seq_one_letter_code
_entity_poly.pdbx_strand_id
1 'polypeptide(L)'
;MDRYSISDLRIYYGALLSDRQNEMLKLHYDEDISFGELSEMFGISRQAAFDAVKKGENALIGYEEKLKLVERDSNILSLLQQAKELTENGNIEETSLNIDTENTNKEETSLNIDTENRDINDTEIKIKSIKDTTTKNIIEINEILNEIKRILEE
;
A
#
# COMPACT_ATOMS: atom_id res chain seq x y z
N MET A 1 -6.75 -17.57 13.91
CA MET A 1 -5.44 -17.25 13.33
C MET A 1 -5.43 -15.74 13.23
N ASP A 2 -4.66 -15.10 14.12
CA ASP A 2 -4.73 -13.65 14.28
C ASP A 2 -4.18 -12.99 13.02
N ARG A 3 -5.04 -12.24 12.34
CA ARG A 3 -4.77 -11.58 11.05
C ARG A 3 -3.73 -10.46 11.22
N TYR A 4 -3.59 -9.96 12.46
CA TYR A 4 -2.71 -8.86 12.84
C TYR A 4 -1.89 -9.23 14.06
N SER A 5 -0.66 -8.70 14.18
CA SER A 5 0.15 -8.90 15.38
C SER A 5 -0.40 -8.11 16.57
N ILE A 6 -0.09 -8.54 17.78
CA ILE A 6 -0.48 -7.79 18.99
C ILE A 6 0.19 -6.40 19.01
N SER A 7 1.41 -6.29 18.48
CA SER A 7 2.10 -5.00 18.35
C SER A 7 1.36 -4.04 17.41
N ASP A 8 0.83 -4.54 16.26
CA ASP A 8 0.01 -3.72 15.36
C ASP A 8 -1.27 -3.24 16.05
N LEU A 9 -2.00 -4.16 16.68
CA LEU A 9 -3.23 -3.81 17.43
C LEU A 9 -2.94 -2.81 18.54
N ARG A 10 -1.79 -2.89 19.21
CA ARG A 10 -1.38 -1.97 20.26
C ARG A 10 -1.14 -0.55 19.74
N ILE A 11 -0.61 -0.40 18.52
CA ILE A 11 -0.43 0.92 17.88
C ILE A 11 -1.79 1.64 17.74
N TYR A 12 -2.84 0.93 17.33
CA TYR A 12 -4.17 1.50 17.12
C TYR A 12 -4.97 1.66 18.42
N TYR A 13 -4.89 0.69 19.32
CA TYR A 13 -5.80 0.57 20.46
C TYR A 13 -5.11 0.66 21.82
N GLY A 14 -3.79 0.81 21.85
CA GLY A 14 -3.05 0.86 23.12
C GLY A 14 -3.51 1.97 24.06
N ALA A 15 -3.96 3.11 23.49
CA ALA A 15 -4.52 4.22 24.27
C ALA A 15 -5.87 3.88 24.97
N LEU A 16 -6.55 2.80 24.58
CA LEU A 16 -7.79 2.33 25.20
C LEU A 16 -7.52 1.35 26.36
N LEU A 17 -6.28 0.92 26.53
CA LEU A 17 -5.84 0.12 27.68
C LEU A 17 -5.44 1.02 28.85
N SER A 18 -5.37 0.45 30.07
CA SER A 18 -4.65 1.14 31.14
C SER A 18 -3.16 1.24 30.81
N ASP A 19 -2.50 2.31 31.30
CA ASP A 19 -1.06 2.54 31.07
C ASP A 19 -0.22 1.31 31.42
N ARG A 20 -0.54 0.67 32.56
CA ARG A 20 0.14 -0.53 33.02
C ARG A 20 -0.03 -1.72 32.08
N GLN A 21 -1.22 -1.94 31.52
CA GLN A 21 -1.46 -3.02 30.56
C GLN A 21 -0.75 -2.76 29.25
N ASN A 22 -0.82 -1.53 28.74
CA ASN A 22 -0.15 -1.13 27.50
C ASN A 22 1.37 -1.28 27.62
N GLU A 23 1.94 -0.89 28.77
CA GLU A 23 3.36 -1.03 29.03
C GLU A 23 3.81 -2.51 29.12
N MET A 24 3.04 -3.37 29.82
CA MET A 24 3.35 -4.80 29.88
C MET A 24 3.29 -5.47 28.50
N LEU A 25 2.30 -5.12 27.67
CA LEU A 25 2.21 -5.62 26.31
C LEU A 25 3.39 -5.15 25.46
N LYS A 26 3.78 -3.88 25.56
CA LYS A 26 4.93 -3.33 24.87
C LYS A 26 6.19 -4.09 25.24
N LEU A 27 6.48 -4.22 26.52
CA LEU A 27 7.67 -4.93 27.01
C LEU A 27 7.71 -6.39 26.55
N HIS A 28 6.56 -7.07 26.57
CA HIS A 28 6.49 -8.48 26.18
C HIS A 28 6.62 -8.71 24.67
N TYR A 29 5.88 -7.94 23.84
CA TYR A 29 5.77 -8.17 22.41
C TYR A 29 6.78 -7.39 21.57
N ASP A 30 7.21 -6.21 22.02
CA ASP A 30 8.14 -5.37 21.25
C ASP A 30 9.58 -5.51 21.77
N GLU A 31 9.75 -5.81 23.07
CA GLU A 31 11.06 -5.87 23.72
C GLU A 31 11.43 -7.30 24.18
N ASP A 32 10.63 -8.30 23.83
CA ASP A 32 10.82 -9.73 24.12
C ASP A 32 11.04 -10.05 25.62
N ILE A 33 10.51 -9.21 26.54
CA ILE A 33 10.61 -9.42 27.98
C ILE A 33 9.75 -10.60 28.42
N SER A 34 10.36 -11.54 29.16
CA SER A 34 9.67 -12.72 29.66
C SER A 34 8.68 -12.41 30.80
N PHE A 35 7.72 -13.28 31.05
CA PHE A 35 6.79 -13.13 32.21
C PHE A 35 7.50 -13.15 33.55
N GLY A 36 8.67 -13.79 33.66
CA GLY A 36 9.49 -13.77 34.85
C GLY A 36 10.05 -12.37 35.11
N GLU A 37 10.68 -11.77 34.12
CA GLU A 37 11.22 -10.40 34.18
C GLU A 37 10.12 -9.37 34.40
N LEU A 38 8.97 -9.49 33.68
CA LEU A 38 7.80 -8.64 33.95
C LEU A 38 7.33 -8.72 35.40
N SER A 39 7.33 -9.93 36.00
CA SER A 39 6.94 -10.12 37.38
C SER A 39 7.85 -9.38 38.36
N GLU A 40 9.16 -9.38 38.10
CA GLU A 40 10.16 -8.65 38.88
C GLU A 40 10.02 -7.13 38.69
N MET A 41 9.90 -6.66 37.44
CA MET A 41 9.78 -5.23 37.12
C MET A 41 8.53 -4.59 37.73
N PHE A 42 7.41 -5.31 37.72
CA PHE A 42 6.12 -4.79 38.20
C PHE A 42 5.79 -5.20 39.64
N GLY A 43 6.65 -5.96 40.32
CA GLY A 43 6.46 -6.39 41.71
C GLY A 43 5.23 -7.28 41.90
N ILE A 44 4.95 -8.19 40.94
CA ILE A 44 3.79 -9.09 40.94
C ILE A 44 4.24 -10.54 40.73
N SER A 45 3.33 -11.50 40.93
CA SER A 45 3.65 -12.89 40.58
C SER A 45 3.75 -13.10 39.05
N ARG A 46 4.53 -14.10 38.61
CA ARG A 46 4.64 -14.48 37.21
C ARG A 46 3.27 -14.82 36.59
N GLN A 47 2.40 -15.49 37.38
CA GLN A 47 1.04 -15.78 36.95
C GLN A 47 0.23 -14.49 36.73
N ALA A 48 0.35 -13.52 37.64
CA ALA A 48 -0.34 -12.24 37.50
C ALA A 48 0.18 -11.43 36.29
N ALA A 49 1.48 -11.51 35.96
CA ALA A 49 2.04 -10.92 34.76
C ALA A 49 1.44 -11.56 33.49
N PHE A 50 1.42 -12.89 33.42
CA PHE A 50 0.79 -13.65 32.34
C PHE A 50 -0.69 -13.25 32.15
N ASP A 51 -1.47 -13.26 33.24
CA ASP A 51 -2.90 -12.94 33.20
C ASP A 51 -3.15 -11.49 32.76
N ALA A 52 -2.29 -10.55 33.19
CA ALA A 52 -2.39 -9.14 32.78
C ALA A 52 -2.12 -8.95 31.30
N VAL A 53 -1.08 -9.58 30.76
CA VAL A 53 -0.75 -9.56 29.32
C VAL A 53 -1.89 -10.21 28.53
N LYS A 54 -2.35 -11.39 28.92
CA LYS A 54 -3.45 -12.12 28.24
C LYS A 54 -4.76 -11.32 28.24
N LYS A 55 -5.06 -10.62 29.32
CA LYS A 55 -6.22 -9.73 29.40
C LYS A 55 -6.08 -8.54 28.45
N GLY A 56 -4.89 -7.96 28.33
CA GLY A 56 -4.61 -6.88 27.40
C GLY A 56 -4.72 -7.32 25.95
N GLU A 57 -4.16 -8.48 25.57
CA GLU A 57 -4.31 -9.08 24.25
C GLU A 57 -5.78 -9.24 23.86
N ASN A 58 -6.58 -9.88 24.74
CA ASN A 58 -7.99 -10.12 24.48
C ASN A 58 -8.77 -8.81 24.32
N ALA A 59 -8.38 -7.75 25.06
CA ALA A 59 -8.98 -6.44 24.89
C ALA A 59 -8.67 -5.82 23.54
N LEU A 60 -7.40 -5.88 23.10
CA LEU A 60 -6.98 -5.37 21.76
C LEU A 60 -7.70 -6.10 20.63
N ILE A 61 -7.76 -7.43 20.70
CA ILE A 61 -8.48 -8.26 19.71
C ILE A 61 -9.97 -7.86 19.70
N GLY A 62 -10.58 -7.72 20.87
CA GLY A 62 -12.00 -7.33 20.98
C GLY A 62 -12.28 -5.91 20.47
N TYR A 63 -11.31 -5.00 20.52
CA TYR A 63 -11.44 -3.67 19.91
C TYR A 63 -11.39 -3.77 18.39
N GLU A 64 -10.45 -4.55 17.82
CA GLU A 64 -10.38 -4.74 16.37
C GLU A 64 -11.61 -5.43 15.81
N GLU A 65 -12.15 -6.45 16.50
CA GLU A 65 -13.40 -7.11 16.09
C GLU A 65 -14.59 -6.16 15.97
N LYS A 66 -14.61 -5.10 16.79
CA LYS A 66 -15.70 -4.12 16.82
C LYS A 66 -15.46 -2.91 15.93
N LEU A 67 -14.24 -2.40 15.92
CA LEU A 67 -13.89 -1.11 15.31
C LEU A 67 -13.25 -1.26 13.93
N LYS A 68 -12.59 -2.40 13.68
CA LYS A 68 -11.96 -2.75 12.40
C LYS A 68 -11.03 -1.70 11.80
N LEU A 69 -10.35 -0.90 12.64
CA LEU A 69 -9.50 0.19 12.16
C LEU A 69 -8.25 -0.33 11.45
N VAL A 70 -7.64 -1.41 11.95
CA VAL A 70 -6.46 -2.01 11.32
C VAL A 70 -6.86 -2.66 9.99
N GLU A 71 -8.00 -3.36 9.95
CA GLU A 71 -8.55 -3.96 8.72
C GLU A 71 -8.83 -2.88 7.66
N ARG A 72 -9.50 -1.79 8.07
CA ARG A 72 -9.83 -0.66 7.20
C ARG A 72 -8.58 -0.02 6.61
N ASP A 73 -7.61 0.34 7.44
CA ASP A 73 -6.40 1.01 7.01
C ASP A 73 -5.54 0.09 6.12
N SER A 74 -5.48 -1.21 6.42
CA SER A 74 -4.82 -2.21 5.57
C SER A 74 -5.46 -2.30 4.18
N ASN A 75 -6.79 -2.27 4.09
CA ASN A 75 -7.51 -2.28 2.83
C ASN A 75 -7.23 -1.01 2.02
N ILE A 76 -7.24 0.16 2.67
CA ILE A 76 -6.91 1.44 2.02
C ILE A 76 -5.47 1.43 1.48
N LEU A 77 -4.50 0.97 2.26
CA LEU A 77 -3.11 0.86 1.82
C LEU A 77 -2.95 -0.07 0.64
N SER A 78 -3.66 -1.21 0.62
CA SER A 78 -3.66 -2.14 -0.50
C SER A 78 -4.21 -1.49 -1.78
N LEU A 79 -5.30 -0.73 -1.68
CA LEU A 79 -5.90 -0.02 -2.81
C LEU A 79 -4.99 1.10 -3.33
N LEU A 80 -4.35 1.84 -2.43
CA LEU A 80 -3.37 2.87 -2.79
C LEU A 80 -2.15 2.27 -3.50
N GLN A 81 -1.68 1.10 -3.07
CA GLN A 81 -0.59 0.39 -3.73
C GLN A 81 -0.99 -0.03 -5.15
N GLN A 82 -2.21 -0.54 -5.36
CA GLN A 82 -2.72 -0.88 -6.68
C GLN A 82 -2.81 0.36 -7.59
N ALA A 83 -3.33 1.47 -7.07
CA ALA A 83 -3.39 2.73 -7.83
C ALA A 83 -1.99 3.23 -8.23
N LYS A 84 -1.01 3.11 -7.33
CA LYS A 84 0.39 3.46 -7.61
C LYS A 84 0.96 2.60 -8.74
N GLU A 85 0.78 1.30 -8.71
CA GLU A 85 1.24 0.38 -9.75
C GLU A 85 0.63 0.69 -11.12
N LEU A 86 -0.65 1.08 -11.17
CA LEU A 86 -1.30 1.51 -12.41
C LEU A 86 -0.70 2.80 -12.97
N THR A 87 -0.28 3.75 -12.12
CA THR A 87 0.37 4.99 -12.57
C THR A 87 1.80 4.74 -13.02
N GLU A 88 2.55 3.89 -12.34
CA GLU A 88 3.94 3.57 -12.71
C GLU A 88 4.01 2.76 -14.01
N ASN A 89 3.10 1.80 -14.20
CA ASN A 89 3.00 1.03 -15.45
C ASN A 89 2.41 1.84 -16.61
N GLY A 90 1.69 2.93 -16.33
CA GLY A 90 1.21 3.88 -17.34
C GLY A 90 2.26 4.87 -17.82
N ASN A 91 3.36 5.06 -17.10
CA ASN A 91 4.54 5.78 -17.52
C ASN A 91 5.41 4.90 -18.42
N ILE A 92 4.84 4.46 -19.56
CA ILE A 92 5.60 3.82 -20.64
C ILE A 92 6.56 4.86 -21.18
N GLU A 93 7.84 4.70 -20.78
CA GLU A 93 9.01 5.19 -21.48
C GLU A 93 8.86 6.53 -22.23
N GLU A 94 8.87 7.65 -21.50
CA GLU A 94 9.27 8.94 -22.09
C GLU A 94 10.71 8.91 -22.65
N THR A 95 11.41 7.79 -22.52
CA THR A 95 12.82 7.64 -22.92
C THR A 95 13.04 7.20 -24.36
N SER A 96 12.01 7.03 -25.18
CA SER A 96 12.17 6.58 -26.57
C SER A 96 11.60 7.52 -27.64
N LEU A 97 11.13 8.70 -27.26
CA LEU A 97 10.79 9.75 -28.23
C LEU A 97 11.93 10.79 -28.36
N ASN A 98 13.17 10.34 -28.49
CA ASN A 98 14.21 11.13 -29.14
C ASN A 98 13.89 11.15 -30.62
N ILE A 99 13.00 12.05 -31.01
CA ILE A 99 12.93 12.51 -32.37
C ILE A 99 14.20 13.33 -32.56
N ASP A 100 15.23 12.72 -33.15
CA ASP A 100 16.39 13.43 -33.65
C ASP A 100 15.93 14.44 -34.71
N THR A 101 15.57 15.63 -34.28
CA THR A 101 15.38 16.81 -35.12
C THR A 101 16.71 17.55 -35.30
N GLU A 102 17.74 16.84 -35.76
CA GLU A 102 18.95 17.47 -36.32
C GLU A 102 19.41 16.70 -37.55
N ASN A 103 18.94 17.08 -38.71
CA ASN A 103 19.74 17.32 -39.90
C ASN A 103 18.86 17.49 -41.16
N THR A 104 18.34 18.70 -41.36
CA THR A 104 17.96 19.11 -42.70
C THR A 104 19.12 19.86 -43.32
N ASN A 105 20.00 19.15 -44.03
CA ASN A 105 20.78 19.75 -45.10
C ASN A 105 20.82 18.78 -46.28
N LYS A 106 20.03 19.17 -47.29
CA LYS A 106 20.24 18.98 -48.76
C LYS A 106 20.98 17.73 -49.19
N GLU A 107 20.26 16.82 -49.84
CA GLU A 107 20.54 16.55 -51.28
C GLU A 107 19.36 15.79 -51.86
N GLU A 108 18.88 16.26 -53.00
CA GLU A 108 17.86 15.64 -53.85
C GLU A 108 18.31 14.24 -54.25
N THR A 109 17.53 13.24 -53.99
CA THR A 109 17.32 12.12 -54.91
C THR A 109 16.03 11.39 -54.61
N SER A 110 15.25 11.25 -55.62
CA SER A 110 13.96 10.57 -55.73
C SER A 110 13.95 9.17 -55.11
N LEU A 111 12.75 8.81 -54.60
CA LEU A 111 12.18 7.48 -54.40
C LEU A 111 12.31 6.86 -53.03
N ASN A 112 11.21 6.90 -52.27
CA ASN A 112 10.46 5.69 -51.86
C ASN A 112 9.28 6.10 -50.96
N ILE A 113 8.13 6.38 -51.57
CA ILE A 113 6.85 6.71 -50.91
C ILE A 113 6.31 5.54 -50.06
N ASP A 114 6.84 4.31 -50.23
CA ASP A 114 6.34 3.11 -49.56
C ASP A 114 6.91 2.87 -48.16
N THR A 115 8.04 3.51 -47.80
CA THR A 115 8.67 3.37 -46.47
C THR A 115 8.07 4.38 -45.45
N GLU A 116 7.79 5.60 -45.85
CA GLU A 116 7.22 6.63 -44.99
C GLU A 116 5.80 6.27 -44.49
N ASN A 117 4.99 5.59 -45.27
CA ASN A 117 3.65 5.16 -44.89
C ASN A 117 3.63 4.02 -43.87
N ARG A 118 4.69 3.19 -43.78
CA ARG A 118 4.79 2.13 -42.74
C ARG A 118 5.14 2.71 -41.38
N ASP A 119 6.07 3.63 -41.30
CA ASP A 119 6.52 4.25 -40.06
C ASP A 119 5.40 5.10 -39.41
N ILE A 120 4.57 5.78 -40.25
CA ILE A 120 3.44 6.55 -39.76
C ILE A 120 2.35 5.63 -39.16
N ASN A 121 1.99 4.55 -39.85
CA ASN A 121 1.02 3.58 -39.40
C ASN A 121 1.45 2.90 -38.07
N ASP A 122 2.72 2.49 -37.97
CA ASP A 122 3.25 1.89 -36.76
C ASP A 122 3.25 2.88 -35.57
N THR A 123 3.51 4.16 -35.84
CA THR A 123 3.47 5.22 -34.83
C THR A 123 2.02 5.50 -34.38
N GLU A 124 1.07 5.58 -35.30
CA GLU A 124 -0.36 5.75 -34.96
C GLU A 124 -0.92 4.58 -34.16
N ILE A 125 -0.55 3.35 -34.48
CA ILE A 125 -0.93 2.15 -33.73
C ILE A 125 -0.36 2.21 -32.31
N LYS A 126 0.91 2.61 -32.14
CA LYS A 126 1.52 2.79 -30.81
C LYS A 126 0.82 3.88 -30.00
N ILE A 127 0.56 5.04 -30.60
CA ILE A 127 -0.16 6.15 -29.92
C ILE A 127 -1.56 5.70 -29.49
N LYS A 128 -2.26 4.98 -30.34
CA LYS A 128 -3.61 4.45 -30.00
C LYS A 128 -3.53 3.46 -28.82
N SER A 129 -2.58 2.53 -28.84
CA SER A 129 -2.38 1.55 -27.76
C SER A 129 -2.05 2.25 -26.44
N ILE A 130 -1.20 3.28 -26.44
CA ILE A 130 -0.87 4.08 -25.25
C ILE A 130 -2.13 4.80 -24.71
N LYS A 131 -2.91 5.44 -25.58
CA LYS A 131 -4.16 6.11 -25.18
C LYS A 131 -5.16 5.14 -24.56
N ASP A 132 -5.36 3.97 -25.18
CA ASP A 132 -6.27 2.95 -24.68
C ASP A 132 -5.85 2.43 -23.30
N THR A 133 -4.55 2.17 -23.11
CA THR A 133 -3.97 1.74 -21.81
C THR A 133 -4.13 2.83 -20.75
N THR A 134 -3.80 4.08 -21.07
CA THR A 134 -3.93 5.22 -20.15
C THR A 134 -5.38 5.43 -19.73
N THR A 135 -6.32 5.34 -20.67
CA THR A 135 -7.75 5.47 -20.38
C THR A 135 -8.24 4.36 -19.46
N LYS A 136 -7.81 3.12 -19.70
CA LYS A 136 -8.12 1.97 -18.83
C LYS A 136 -7.60 2.19 -17.41
N ASN A 137 -6.34 2.57 -17.27
CA ASN A 137 -5.73 2.84 -15.96
C ASN A 137 -6.47 3.96 -15.21
N ILE A 138 -6.89 5.03 -15.90
CA ILE A 138 -7.67 6.12 -15.28
C ILE A 138 -9.02 5.61 -14.76
N ILE A 139 -9.69 4.74 -15.50
CA ILE A 139 -10.95 4.14 -15.05
C ILE A 139 -10.72 3.30 -13.79
N GLU A 140 -9.74 2.42 -13.79
CA GLU A 140 -9.39 1.56 -12.64
C GLU A 140 -9.00 2.39 -11.41
N ILE A 141 -8.22 3.46 -11.58
CA ILE A 141 -7.87 4.38 -10.49
C ILE A 141 -9.12 5.05 -9.90
N ASN A 142 -10.06 5.49 -10.73
CA ASN A 142 -11.30 6.09 -10.25
C ASN A 142 -12.19 5.09 -9.49
N GLU A 143 -12.21 3.81 -9.90
CA GLU A 143 -12.91 2.75 -9.16
C GLU A 143 -12.27 2.53 -7.79
N ILE A 144 -10.93 2.49 -7.71
CA ILE A 144 -10.17 2.39 -6.45
C ILE A 144 -10.47 3.58 -5.53
N LEU A 145 -10.47 4.81 -6.05
CA LEU A 145 -10.78 6.01 -5.28
C LEU A 145 -12.21 6.00 -4.73
N ASN A 146 -13.17 5.51 -5.51
CA ASN A 146 -14.55 5.35 -5.04
C ASN A 146 -14.68 4.30 -3.94
N GLU A 147 -13.92 3.20 -4.02
CA GLU A 147 -13.89 2.17 -2.98
C GLU A 147 -13.26 2.71 -1.69
N ILE A 148 -12.13 3.44 -1.78
CA ILE A 148 -11.52 4.10 -0.62
C ILE A 148 -12.53 5.06 0.03
N LYS A 149 -13.24 5.87 -0.77
CA LYS A 149 -14.26 6.79 -0.26
C LYS A 149 -15.36 6.04 0.48
N ARG A 150 -15.85 4.93 -0.05
CA ARG A 150 -16.86 4.07 0.60
C ARG A 150 -16.37 3.56 1.95
N ILE A 151 -15.12 3.08 2.03
CA ILE A 151 -14.51 2.57 3.27
C ILE A 151 -14.39 3.68 4.33
N LEU A 152 -14.16 4.94 3.93
CA LEU A 152 -14.02 6.06 4.84
C LEU A 152 -15.37 6.62 5.34
N GLU A 153 -16.45 6.35 4.63
CA GLU A 153 -17.81 6.81 4.97
C GLU A 153 -18.60 5.79 5.82
N GLU A 154 -18.12 4.54 5.97
CA GLU A 154 -18.65 3.50 6.87
C GLU A 154 -18.10 3.63 8.32
#